data_d6b7836eaab54e887715dd90a542f6d1
#
_entry.id   d6b7836eaab54e887715dd90a542f6d1
#
_cell.length_a   1.000
_cell.length_b   1.000
_cell.length_c   1.000
_cell.angle_alpha   90.00
_cell.angle_beta   90.00
_cell.angle_gamma   90.00
#
_symmetry.space_group_name_H-M   'P 1'
#
loop_
_entity.id
_entity.type
_entity.pdbx_description
1 polymer ?
#
loop_
_entity_poly.entity_id
_entity_poly.type
_entity_poly.pdbx_seq_one_letter_code
_entity_poly.pdbx_strand_id
1 'polypeptide(L)'
;MYVIAHHRFTNPPTAFERGIRLIRNEGAPAGTTGLQFYPSSDASQAICLWESDSVADVQAYVDDTLGDASVNSCWEVDGEQAFADRPLGLQPSAAVRG
;
A
#
# COMPACT_ATOMS: atom_id res chain seq x y z
N MET A 1 8.55 -11.44 -3.61
CA MET A 1 8.99 -10.85 -2.33
C MET A 1 7.87 -10.04 -1.71
N TYR A 2 7.95 -9.74 -0.45
CA TYR A 2 7.05 -8.80 0.19
C TYR A 2 7.71 -7.42 0.25
N VAL A 3 6.90 -6.38 0.01
CA VAL A 3 7.36 -5.00 -0.04
C VAL A 3 6.46 -4.15 0.85
N ILE A 4 7.07 -3.34 1.71
CA ILE A 4 6.34 -2.31 2.46
C ILE A 4 6.38 -1.02 1.66
N ALA A 5 5.25 -0.35 1.56
CA ALA A 5 5.16 1.01 1.05
C ALA A 5 4.67 1.92 2.18
N HIS A 6 5.50 2.88 2.56
CA HIS A 6 5.11 3.93 3.50
C HIS A 6 4.68 5.17 2.71
N HIS A 7 3.49 5.68 3.01
CA HIS A 7 2.91 6.85 2.37
C HIS A 7 2.82 7.99 3.38
N ARG A 8 3.40 9.14 3.05
CA ARG A 8 3.17 10.39 3.78
C ARG A 8 2.29 11.26 2.91
N PHE A 9 1.07 11.50 3.33
CA PHE A 9 0.09 12.21 2.50
C PHE A 9 0.31 13.71 2.59
N THR A 10 0.53 14.34 1.44
CA THR A 10 0.62 15.79 1.30
C THR A 10 -0.75 16.41 1.07
N ASN A 11 -1.69 15.63 0.55
CA ASN A 11 -3.08 16.00 0.36
C ASN A 11 -3.94 14.76 0.67
N PRO A 12 -4.33 14.55 1.95
CA PRO A 12 -5.03 13.33 2.34
C PRO A 12 -6.32 13.04 1.56
N PRO A 13 -7.25 13.99 1.36
CA PRO A 13 -8.47 13.69 0.60
C PRO A 13 -8.17 13.20 -0.83
N THR A 14 -7.23 13.83 -1.52
CA THR A 14 -6.85 13.44 -2.87
C THR A 14 -6.13 12.09 -2.87
N ALA A 15 -5.25 11.87 -1.88
CA ALA A 15 -4.53 10.59 -1.75
C ALA A 15 -5.51 9.43 -1.54
N PHE A 16 -6.51 9.58 -0.69
CA PHE A 16 -7.51 8.53 -0.46
C PHE A 16 -8.39 8.30 -1.70
N GLU A 17 -8.76 9.34 -2.41
CA GLU A 17 -9.50 9.20 -3.66
C GLU A 17 -8.71 8.43 -4.71
N ARG A 18 -7.45 8.82 -4.94
CA ARG A 18 -6.57 8.13 -5.89
C ARG A 18 -6.19 6.72 -5.42
N GLY A 19 -6.03 6.55 -4.11
CA GLY A 19 -5.60 5.29 -3.49
C GLY A 19 -6.59 4.15 -3.63
N ILE A 20 -7.86 4.42 -3.94
CA ILE A 20 -8.85 3.37 -4.22
C ILE A 20 -8.36 2.46 -5.35
N ARG A 21 -7.67 3.00 -6.34
CA ARG A 21 -7.11 2.21 -7.44
C ARG A 21 -6.06 1.22 -6.95
N LEU A 22 -5.25 1.61 -5.96
CA LEU A 22 -4.26 0.71 -5.34
C LEU A 22 -4.95 -0.41 -4.58
N ILE A 23 -5.98 -0.10 -3.81
CA ILE A 23 -6.77 -1.09 -3.05
C ILE A 23 -7.40 -2.11 -4.00
N ARG A 24 -7.84 -1.67 -5.17
CA ARG A 24 -8.44 -2.52 -6.19
C ARG A 24 -7.44 -3.17 -7.13
N ASN A 25 -6.15 -2.92 -6.96
CA ASN A 25 -5.09 -3.39 -7.85
C ASN A 25 -5.29 -2.95 -9.32
N GLU A 26 -5.94 -1.83 -9.55
CA GLU A 26 -6.18 -1.33 -10.91
C GLU A 26 -4.88 -0.86 -11.55
N GLY A 27 -4.52 -1.43 -12.68
CA GLY A 27 -3.31 -1.08 -13.41
C GLY A 27 -2.02 -1.56 -12.76
N ALA A 28 -2.11 -2.49 -11.79
CA ALA A 28 -0.93 -3.02 -11.13
C ALA A 28 -0.01 -3.77 -12.09
N PRO A 29 1.31 -3.66 -11.93
CA PRO A 29 2.25 -4.52 -12.68
C PRO A 29 1.96 -6.00 -12.45
N ALA A 30 2.31 -6.84 -13.44
CA ALA A 30 2.14 -8.28 -13.31
C ALA A 30 2.86 -8.79 -12.05
N GLY A 31 2.19 -9.65 -11.28
CA GLY A 31 2.75 -10.22 -10.05
C GLY A 31 2.72 -9.28 -8.84
N THR A 32 2.15 -8.09 -8.96
CA THR A 32 2.07 -7.10 -7.88
C THR A 32 0.66 -7.05 -7.32
N THR A 33 0.53 -7.35 -6.02
CA THR A 33 -0.77 -7.43 -5.33
C THR A 33 -0.69 -6.78 -3.96
N GLY A 34 -1.61 -5.88 -3.66
CA GLY A 34 -1.75 -5.29 -2.32
C GLY A 34 -2.38 -6.30 -1.37
N LEU A 35 -1.78 -6.49 -0.21
CA LEU A 35 -2.21 -7.48 0.78
C LEU A 35 -2.82 -6.84 2.03
N GLN A 36 -2.27 -5.72 2.49
CA GLN A 36 -2.70 -5.06 3.72
C GLN A 36 -2.57 -3.55 3.59
N PHE A 37 -3.44 -2.83 4.28
CA PHE A 37 -3.45 -1.37 4.28
C PHE A 37 -3.75 -0.87 5.69
N TYR A 38 -2.87 -0.03 6.22
CA TYR A 38 -2.95 0.51 7.58
C TYR A 38 -2.81 2.04 7.54
N PRO A 39 -3.91 2.78 7.35
CA PRO A 39 -3.86 4.24 7.44
C PRO A 39 -3.79 4.68 8.89
N SER A 40 -3.12 5.81 9.15
CA SER A 40 -3.15 6.43 10.47
C SER A 40 -4.53 7.02 10.76
N SER A 41 -4.88 7.11 12.03
CA SER A 41 -6.21 7.62 12.42
C SER A 41 -6.42 9.09 12.06
N ASP A 42 -5.35 9.86 11.93
CA ASP A 42 -5.42 11.28 11.54
C ASP A 42 -5.30 11.49 10.02
N ALA A 43 -5.23 10.40 9.24
CA ALA A 43 -5.12 10.42 7.79
C ALA A 43 -3.85 11.08 7.24
N SER A 44 -2.79 11.21 8.06
CA SER A 44 -1.54 11.85 7.61
C SER A 44 -0.59 10.89 6.90
N GLN A 45 -0.72 9.59 7.14
CA GLN A 45 0.18 8.57 6.61
C GLN A 45 -0.49 7.20 6.57
N ALA A 46 0.13 6.27 5.88
CA ALA A 46 -0.31 4.88 5.83
C ALA A 46 0.87 3.96 5.53
N ILE A 47 0.69 2.69 5.87
CA ILE A 47 1.60 1.62 5.46
C ILE A 47 0.79 0.59 4.68
N CYS A 48 1.31 0.15 3.55
CA CYS A 48 0.76 -0.95 2.75
C CYS A 48 1.76 -2.08 2.68
N LEU A 49 1.26 -3.31 2.71
CA LEU A 49 2.05 -4.50 2.42
C LEU A 49 1.67 -5.01 1.04
N TRP A 50 2.70 -5.25 0.22
CA TRP A 50 2.56 -5.74 -1.15
C TRP A 50 3.31 -7.05 -1.35
N GLU A 51 2.81 -7.89 -2.23
CA GLU A 51 3.58 -8.96 -2.85
C GLU A 51 3.94 -8.52 -4.25
N SER A 52 5.21 -8.64 -4.64
CA SER A 52 5.67 -8.20 -5.96
C SER A 52 6.99 -8.85 -6.31
N ASP A 53 7.34 -8.81 -7.58
CA ASP A 53 8.64 -9.29 -8.06
C ASP A 53 9.77 -8.28 -7.79
N SER A 54 9.45 -7.00 -7.56
CA SER A 54 10.47 -5.99 -7.29
C SER A 54 9.93 -4.82 -6.48
N VAL A 55 10.81 -4.21 -5.69
CA VAL A 55 10.51 -2.96 -4.97
C VAL A 55 10.24 -1.84 -5.97
N ALA A 56 10.98 -1.80 -7.09
CA ALA A 56 10.83 -0.76 -8.11
C ALA A 56 9.43 -0.76 -8.73
N ASP A 57 8.85 -1.94 -8.96
CA ASP A 57 7.49 -2.05 -9.49
C ASP A 57 6.46 -1.45 -8.55
N VAL A 58 6.58 -1.73 -7.25
CA VAL A 58 5.69 -1.15 -6.23
C VAL A 58 5.88 0.36 -6.15
N GLN A 59 7.13 0.82 -6.09
CA GLN A 59 7.45 2.25 -6.00
C GLN A 59 6.84 3.02 -7.18
N ALA A 60 7.05 2.53 -8.40
CA ALA A 60 6.52 3.19 -9.59
C ALA A 60 4.99 3.20 -9.58
N TYR A 61 4.38 2.10 -9.20
CA TYR A 61 2.93 1.97 -9.18
C TYR A 61 2.27 2.92 -8.18
N VAL A 62 2.79 2.98 -6.95
CA VAL A 62 2.23 3.88 -5.93
C VAL A 62 2.52 5.35 -6.24
N ASP A 63 3.71 5.66 -6.76
CA ASP A 63 4.05 7.03 -7.15
C ASP A 63 3.18 7.53 -8.29
N ASP A 64 3.01 6.72 -9.33
CA ASP A 64 2.20 7.09 -10.49
C ASP A 64 0.72 7.25 -10.12
N THR A 65 0.23 6.39 -9.23
CA THR A 65 -1.18 6.42 -8.84
C THR A 65 -1.50 7.59 -7.92
N LEU A 66 -0.66 7.83 -6.91
CA LEU A 66 -0.92 8.86 -5.89
C LEU A 66 -0.42 10.24 -6.32
N GLY A 67 0.58 10.30 -7.20
CA GLY A 67 1.11 11.55 -7.73
C GLY A 67 1.60 12.48 -6.62
N ASP A 68 1.27 13.76 -6.74
CA ASP A 68 1.69 14.80 -5.80
C ASP A 68 0.94 14.77 -4.46
N ALA A 69 -0.05 13.89 -4.29
CA ALA A 69 -0.83 13.78 -3.07
C ALA A 69 -0.12 12.99 -1.97
N SER A 70 1.00 12.34 -2.28
CA SER A 70 1.71 11.48 -1.34
C SER A 70 3.20 11.40 -1.68
N VAL A 71 4.03 11.32 -0.64
CA VAL A 71 5.44 10.96 -0.77
C VAL A 71 5.58 9.53 -0.28
N ASN A 72 6.06 8.63 -1.14
CA ASN A 72 6.07 7.19 -0.90
C ASN A 72 7.48 6.66 -0.81
N SER A 73 7.70 5.75 0.14
CA SER A 73 8.98 5.09 0.38
C SER A 73 8.75 3.60 0.46
N CYS A 74 9.38 2.83 -0.41
CA CYS A 74 9.19 1.39 -0.48
C CYS A 74 10.49 0.65 -0.16
N TRP A 75 10.36 -0.50 0.51
CA TRP A 75 11.51 -1.38 0.80
C TRP A 75 11.10 -2.84 0.84
N GLU A 76 12.07 -3.70 0.57
CA GLU A 76 11.86 -5.14 0.68
C GLU A 76 11.79 -5.56 2.14
N VAL A 77 10.82 -6.43 2.47
CA VAL A 77 10.70 -7.03 3.80
C VAL A 77 11.74 -8.15 3.93
N ASP A 78 12.47 -8.16 5.05
CA ASP A 78 13.34 -9.28 5.42
C ASP A 78 12.45 -10.44 5.90
N GLY A 79 12.18 -11.40 5.01
CA GLY A 79 11.28 -12.50 5.30
C GLY A 79 11.78 -13.46 6.37
N GLU A 80 13.08 -13.44 6.69
CA GLU A 80 13.63 -14.29 7.76
C GLU A 80 13.39 -13.71 9.16
N GLN A 81 13.32 -12.38 9.26
CA GLN A 81 13.14 -11.69 10.53
C GLN A 81 11.69 -11.26 10.77
N ALA A 82 10.93 -11.06 9.70
CA ALA A 82 9.56 -10.56 9.80
C ALA A 82 8.61 -11.62 10.33
N PHE A 83 7.65 -11.17 11.14
CA PHE A 83 6.53 -12.01 11.50
C PHE A 83 5.26 -11.16 11.60
N ALA A 84 4.10 -11.82 11.49
CA ALA A 84 2.82 -11.15 11.64
C ALA A 84 1.81 -12.08 12.29
N ASP A 85 1.23 -11.62 13.38
CA ASP A 85 0.06 -12.26 13.95
C ASP A 85 -1.19 -11.67 13.28
N ARG A 86 -2.29 -12.38 13.44
CA ARG A 86 -3.57 -11.97 12.85
C ARG A 86 -4.05 -10.66 13.50
N PRO A 87 -4.21 -9.56 12.71
CA PRO A 87 -4.73 -8.33 13.28
C PRO A 87 -6.19 -8.49 13.70
N LEU A 88 -6.51 -8.04 14.91
CA LEU A 88 -7.87 -8.10 15.45
C LEU A 88 -8.62 -6.79 15.08
N GLY A 89 -9.91 -6.94 14.74
CA GLY A 89 -10.77 -5.80 14.50
C GLY A 89 -10.62 -5.15 13.13
N LEU A 90 -9.77 -5.70 12.26
CA LEU A 90 -9.64 -5.19 10.89
C LEU A 90 -10.62 -5.91 9.96
N GLN A 91 -11.15 -5.15 9.00
CA GLN A 91 -12.02 -5.72 7.99
C GLN A 91 -11.22 -6.50 6.96
N PRO A 92 -11.79 -7.55 6.36
CA PRO A 92 -11.13 -8.26 5.26
C PRO A 92 -11.07 -7.39 4.02
N SER A 93 -10.03 -7.60 3.19
CA SER A 93 -9.84 -6.79 1.98
C SER A 93 -11.02 -6.87 1.01
N ALA A 94 -11.71 -8.00 0.95
CA ALA A 94 -12.89 -8.16 0.10
C ALA A 94 -14.01 -7.17 0.45
N ALA A 95 -14.16 -6.80 1.73
CA ALA A 95 -15.17 -5.83 2.15
C ALA A 95 -14.82 -4.41 1.68
N VAL A 96 -13.53 -4.10 1.54
CA VAL A 96 -13.05 -2.79 1.08
C VAL A 96 -13.05 -2.70 -0.44
N ARG A 97 -12.64 -3.78 -1.09
CA ARG A 97 -12.58 -3.85 -2.57
C ARG A 97 -13.96 -3.91 -3.22
N GLY A 98 -14.94 -4.27 -2.46
CA GLY A 98 -16.35 -4.25 -2.80
C GLY A 98 -16.82 -5.01 -3.89
#